data_3b434d3afe94e758a1016cd07c1fb15b
#
_entry.id   3b434d3afe94e758a1016cd07c1fb15b
#
_cell.length_a   1.000
_cell.length_b   1.000
_cell.length_c   1.000
_cell.angle_alpha   90.00
_cell.angle_beta   90.00
_cell.angle_gamma   90.00
#
_symmetry.space_group_name_H-M   'P 1'
#
loop_
_entity.id
_entity.type
_entity.pdbx_description
1 polymer ?
#
loop_
_entity_poly.entity_id
_entity_poly.type
_entity_poly.pdbx_seq_one_letter_code
_entity_poly.pdbx_strand_id
1 'polypeptide(L)'
;MKSLNYALVSSLCALVIGILLVVRPDIAVNYLIIAIGALFLIPGLVGMLSYFSVWKTKSFDKNQWYIPLVALGSIFLGVCLILSPSFFVEILMYVLGVLLVLGGIGQLANLIAARAFVPVPLGIYVVPVLVLAAGVTVLFNPFATAELPFIVLGISSIVYALMDMVRLLRFHKKDKNVQDVTPIEETKE
;
A
#
# COMPACT_ATOMS: atom_id res chain seq x y z
N MET A 1 13.91 -7.41 -29.63
CA MET A 1 12.93 -8.46 -29.36
C MET A 1 12.81 -8.81 -27.86
N LYS A 2 13.90 -8.93 -27.08
CA LYS A 2 13.82 -9.27 -25.63
C LYS A 2 13.12 -8.21 -24.77
N SER A 3 13.31 -6.92 -25.05
CA SER A 3 12.69 -5.83 -24.30
C SER A 3 11.16 -5.73 -24.52
N LEU A 4 10.68 -6.06 -25.71
CA LEU A 4 9.27 -6.02 -26.05
C LEU A 4 8.48 -7.13 -25.32
N ASN A 5 9.05 -8.35 -25.30
CA ASN A 5 8.44 -9.46 -24.57
C ASN A 5 8.38 -9.20 -23.06
N TYR A 6 9.41 -8.53 -22.50
CA TYR A 6 9.41 -8.15 -21.09
C TYR A 6 8.32 -7.13 -20.78
N ALA A 7 8.15 -6.11 -21.61
CA ALA A 7 7.12 -5.11 -21.45
C ALA A 7 5.69 -5.71 -21.56
N LEU A 8 5.46 -6.61 -22.53
CA LEU A 8 4.18 -7.32 -22.66
C LEU A 8 3.86 -8.17 -21.42
N VAL A 9 4.83 -8.91 -20.92
CA VAL A 9 4.66 -9.74 -19.71
C VAL A 9 4.36 -8.85 -18.51
N SER A 10 5.06 -7.73 -18.36
CA SER A 10 4.84 -6.76 -17.26
C SER A 10 3.43 -6.17 -17.31
N SER A 11 2.96 -5.73 -18.48
CA SER A 11 1.61 -5.17 -18.66
C SER A 11 0.53 -6.22 -18.40
N LEU A 12 0.75 -7.46 -18.83
CA LEU A 12 -0.18 -8.56 -18.57
C LEU A 12 -0.26 -8.90 -17.08
N CYS A 13 0.89 -8.96 -16.39
CA CYS A 13 0.93 -9.15 -14.94
C CYS A 13 0.21 -8.01 -14.20
N ALA A 14 0.44 -6.75 -14.59
CA ALA A 14 -0.22 -5.60 -13.99
C ALA A 14 -1.75 -5.66 -14.19
N LEU A 15 -2.21 -6.11 -15.35
CA LEU A 15 -3.62 -6.29 -15.65
C LEU A 15 -4.26 -7.38 -14.78
N VAL A 16 -3.61 -8.54 -14.66
CA VAL A 16 -4.09 -9.65 -13.82
C VAL A 16 -4.15 -9.24 -12.36
N ILE A 17 -3.10 -8.60 -11.85
CA ILE A 17 -3.07 -8.10 -10.46
C ILE A 17 -4.18 -7.05 -10.25
N GLY A 18 -4.34 -6.12 -11.19
CA GLY A 18 -5.39 -5.09 -11.11
C GLY A 18 -6.79 -5.69 -11.06
N ILE A 19 -7.09 -6.68 -11.90
CA ILE A 19 -8.38 -7.40 -11.87
C ILE A 19 -8.57 -8.12 -10.53
N LEU A 20 -7.55 -8.79 -10.02
CA LEU A 20 -7.61 -9.51 -8.75
C LEU A 20 -7.93 -8.56 -7.58
N LEU A 21 -7.29 -7.38 -7.54
CA LEU A 21 -7.52 -6.39 -6.50
C LEU A 21 -8.95 -5.81 -6.54
N VAL A 22 -9.55 -5.71 -7.73
CA VAL A 22 -10.93 -5.18 -7.88
C VAL A 22 -11.96 -6.25 -7.56
N VAL A 23 -11.72 -7.51 -7.98
CA VAL A 23 -12.70 -8.61 -7.80
C VAL A 23 -12.71 -9.14 -6.38
N ARG A 24 -11.54 -9.21 -5.73
CA ARG A 24 -11.38 -9.78 -4.37
C ARG A 24 -10.47 -8.91 -3.50
N PRO A 25 -10.88 -7.67 -3.19
CA PRO A 25 -10.09 -6.75 -2.37
C PRO A 25 -9.89 -7.26 -0.93
N ASP A 26 -10.86 -8.00 -0.40
CA ASP A 26 -10.81 -8.69 0.90
C ASP A 26 -9.56 -9.57 1.06
N ILE A 27 -9.22 -10.31 0.02
CA ILE A 27 -8.05 -11.17 -0.02
C ILE A 27 -6.78 -10.33 0.06
N ALA A 28 -6.71 -9.22 -0.69
CA ALA A 28 -5.53 -8.34 -0.70
C ALA A 28 -5.28 -7.70 0.67
N VAL A 29 -6.34 -7.25 1.37
CA VAL A 29 -6.26 -6.71 2.73
C VAL A 29 -5.69 -7.76 3.69
N ASN A 30 -6.24 -8.97 3.67
CA ASN A 30 -5.81 -10.04 4.57
C ASN A 30 -4.35 -10.46 4.31
N TYR A 31 -3.94 -10.62 3.04
CA TYR A 31 -2.55 -10.94 2.70
C TYR A 31 -1.57 -9.85 3.10
N LEU A 32 -1.96 -8.56 3.01
CA LEU A 32 -1.13 -7.47 3.49
C LEU A 32 -0.83 -7.61 5.00
N ILE A 33 -1.87 -7.87 5.81
CA ILE A 33 -1.71 -8.04 7.26
C ILE A 33 -0.86 -9.28 7.58
N ILE A 34 -1.07 -10.39 6.86
CA ILE A 34 -0.24 -11.59 7.00
C ILE A 34 1.23 -11.29 6.65
N ALA A 35 1.49 -10.55 5.59
CA ALA A 35 2.84 -10.14 5.20
C ALA A 35 3.50 -9.27 6.28
N ILE A 36 2.76 -8.32 6.87
CA ILE A 36 3.23 -7.53 8.01
C ILE A 36 3.52 -8.43 9.21
N GLY A 37 2.64 -9.38 9.52
CA GLY A 37 2.86 -10.38 10.58
C GLY A 37 4.13 -11.19 10.37
N ALA A 38 4.41 -11.63 9.15
CA ALA A 38 5.64 -12.32 8.78
C ALA A 38 6.89 -11.43 8.98
N LEU A 39 6.79 -10.14 8.62
CA LEU A 39 7.87 -9.17 8.85
C LEU A 39 8.18 -8.98 10.34
N PHE A 40 7.18 -9.07 11.23
CA PHE A 40 7.39 -9.06 12.68
C PHE A 40 7.95 -10.37 13.23
N LEU A 41 7.61 -11.52 12.62
CA LEU A 41 8.14 -12.81 13.02
C LEU A 41 9.65 -12.93 12.77
N ILE A 42 10.14 -12.43 11.63
CA ILE A 42 11.55 -12.56 11.25
C ILE A 42 12.48 -11.96 12.31
N PRO A 43 12.39 -10.65 12.67
CA PRO A 43 13.24 -10.09 13.71
C PRO A 43 13.00 -10.70 15.10
N GLY A 44 11.77 -11.11 15.40
CA GLY A 44 11.44 -11.82 16.63
C GLY A 44 12.19 -13.15 16.76
N LEU A 45 12.20 -13.96 15.72
CA LEU A 45 12.93 -15.23 15.68
C LEU A 45 14.45 -15.02 15.73
N VAL A 46 14.97 -14.06 14.96
CA VAL A 46 16.41 -13.71 14.97
C VAL A 46 16.83 -13.21 16.35
N GLY A 47 16.03 -12.37 16.99
CA GLY A 47 16.29 -11.88 18.35
C GLY A 47 16.31 -13.02 19.38
N MET A 48 15.40 -13.96 19.27
CA MET A 48 15.35 -15.13 20.15
C MET A 48 16.54 -16.08 19.95
N LEU A 49 16.92 -16.34 18.70
CA LEU A 49 18.11 -17.15 18.38
C LEU A 49 19.39 -16.48 18.87
N SER A 50 19.52 -15.17 18.71
CA SER A 50 20.65 -14.39 19.21
C SER A 50 20.75 -14.47 20.73
N TYR A 51 19.62 -14.39 21.45
CA TYR A 51 19.58 -14.52 22.90
C TYR A 51 20.07 -15.92 23.35
N PHE A 52 19.62 -17.00 22.72
CA PHE A 52 20.10 -18.37 23.03
C PHE A 52 21.58 -18.54 22.73
N SER A 53 22.11 -17.90 21.69
CA SER A 53 23.55 -17.96 21.35
C SER A 53 24.41 -17.24 22.39
N VAL A 54 23.99 -16.07 22.87
CA VAL A 54 24.70 -15.29 23.90
C VAL A 54 24.63 -15.98 25.27
N TRP A 55 23.51 -16.61 25.58
CA TRP A 55 23.34 -17.35 26.84
C TRP A 55 24.34 -18.52 27.00
N LYS A 56 24.71 -19.18 25.89
CA LYS A 56 25.75 -20.21 25.85
C LYS A 56 27.15 -19.67 26.13
N THR A 57 27.41 -18.40 25.91
CA THR A 57 28.78 -17.81 25.96
C THR A 57 29.11 -17.09 27.27
N LYS A 58 28.26 -17.17 28.31
CA LYS A 58 28.47 -16.62 29.69
C LYS A 58 28.78 -15.11 29.80
N SER A 59 28.55 -14.32 28.78
CA SER A 59 28.70 -12.84 28.82
C SER A 59 27.35 -12.17 29.04
N PHE A 60 26.74 -12.38 30.21
CA PHE A 60 25.51 -11.69 30.59
C PHE A 60 25.82 -10.29 31.09
N ASP A 61 25.63 -9.28 30.28
CA ASP A 61 25.58 -7.89 30.73
C ASP A 61 24.17 -7.58 31.27
N LYS A 62 24.08 -7.07 32.51
CA LYS A 62 22.81 -6.79 33.21
C LYS A 62 21.83 -5.88 32.43
N ASN A 63 22.30 -5.23 31.37
CA ASN A 63 21.50 -4.31 30.57
C ASN A 63 20.83 -4.96 29.34
N GLN A 64 20.93 -6.27 29.15
CA GLN A 64 20.37 -6.99 27.97
C GLN A 64 19.00 -7.64 28.22
N TRP A 65 18.34 -7.34 29.32
CA TRP A 65 17.06 -7.96 29.70
C TRP A 65 15.88 -7.57 28.78
N TYR A 66 15.98 -6.45 28.06
CA TYR A 66 14.95 -5.99 27.14
C TYR A 66 14.96 -6.75 25.78
N ILE A 67 16.07 -7.38 25.39
CA ILE A 67 16.19 -8.09 24.10
C ILE A 67 15.20 -9.28 24.00
N PRO A 68 15.14 -10.20 25.00
CA PRO A 68 14.18 -11.30 24.94
C PRO A 68 12.72 -10.81 25.05
N LEU A 69 12.46 -9.74 25.78
CA LEU A 69 11.12 -9.17 25.91
C LEU A 69 10.61 -8.62 24.58
N VAL A 70 11.45 -7.88 23.85
CA VAL A 70 11.11 -7.33 22.53
C VAL A 70 10.96 -8.47 21.50
N ALA A 71 11.85 -9.45 21.51
CA ALA A 71 11.77 -10.61 20.62
C ALA A 71 10.49 -11.41 20.85
N LEU A 72 10.14 -11.67 22.11
CA LEU A 72 8.91 -12.38 22.47
C LEU A 72 7.65 -11.58 22.05
N GLY A 73 7.65 -10.27 22.29
CA GLY A 73 6.57 -9.38 21.87
C GLY A 73 6.39 -9.34 20.34
N SER A 74 7.49 -9.29 19.59
CA SER A 74 7.45 -9.32 18.12
C SER A 74 6.92 -10.65 17.58
N ILE A 75 7.34 -11.79 18.17
CA ILE A 75 6.82 -13.12 17.81
C ILE A 75 5.32 -13.19 18.12
N PHE A 76 4.93 -12.80 19.32
CA PHE A 76 3.51 -12.84 19.73
C PHE A 76 2.64 -12.00 18.81
N LEU A 77 3.06 -10.77 18.51
CA LEU A 77 2.33 -9.86 17.62
C LEU A 77 2.29 -10.42 16.19
N GLY A 78 3.41 -10.92 15.66
CA GLY A 78 3.47 -11.53 14.34
C GLY A 78 2.55 -12.75 14.20
N VAL A 79 2.51 -13.63 15.20
CA VAL A 79 1.62 -14.79 15.23
C VAL A 79 0.16 -14.35 15.30
N CYS A 80 -0.19 -13.38 16.15
CA CYS A 80 -1.54 -12.85 16.26
C CYS A 80 -2.03 -12.24 14.92
N LEU A 81 -1.18 -11.47 14.23
CA LEU A 81 -1.49 -10.89 12.92
C LEU A 81 -1.76 -11.96 11.85
N ILE A 82 -1.03 -13.08 11.88
CA ILE A 82 -1.20 -14.16 10.91
C ILE A 82 -2.46 -14.99 11.22
N LEU A 83 -2.74 -15.25 12.51
CA LEU A 83 -3.87 -16.08 12.91
C LEU A 83 -5.22 -15.37 12.74
N SER A 84 -5.26 -14.06 12.98
CA SER A 84 -6.50 -13.27 12.95
C SER A 84 -6.32 -11.93 12.24
N PRO A 85 -6.02 -11.93 10.92
CA PRO A 85 -5.75 -10.68 10.18
C PRO A 85 -6.96 -9.74 10.19
N SER A 86 -8.18 -10.27 10.04
CA SER A 86 -9.41 -9.48 10.01
C SER A 86 -9.64 -8.70 11.30
N PHE A 87 -9.35 -9.27 12.45
CA PHE A 87 -9.47 -8.60 13.75
C PHE A 87 -8.55 -7.36 13.84
N PHE A 88 -7.33 -7.47 13.33
CA PHE A 88 -6.38 -6.34 13.31
C PHE A 88 -6.81 -5.25 12.32
N VAL A 89 -7.33 -5.63 11.15
CA VAL A 89 -7.91 -4.67 10.20
C VAL A 89 -9.02 -3.88 10.87
N GLU A 90 -9.91 -4.56 11.56
CA GLU A 90 -11.06 -3.93 12.24
C GLU A 90 -10.60 -2.92 13.30
N ILE A 91 -9.68 -3.30 14.18
CA ILE A 91 -9.12 -2.40 15.20
C ILE A 91 -8.45 -1.19 14.55
N LEU A 92 -7.60 -1.40 13.54
CA LEU A 92 -6.91 -0.32 12.85
C LEU A 92 -7.90 0.65 12.20
N MET A 93 -8.98 0.14 11.61
CA MET A 93 -10.01 0.97 10.99
C MET A 93 -10.81 1.75 12.03
N TYR A 94 -11.15 1.16 13.16
CA TYR A 94 -11.78 1.91 14.26
C TYR A 94 -10.88 3.04 14.78
N VAL A 95 -9.60 2.76 15.00
CA VAL A 95 -8.63 3.79 15.41
C VAL A 95 -8.54 4.89 14.36
N LEU A 96 -8.43 4.52 13.07
CA LEU A 96 -8.39 5.47 11.97
C LEU A 96 -9.67 6.30 11.90
N GLY A 97 -10.83 5.68 12.00
CA GLY A 97 -12.14 6.35 11.99
C GLY A 97 -12.28 7.37 13.11
N VAL A 98 -11.88 7.00 14.34
CA VAL A 98 -11.86 7.93 15.48
C VAL A 98 -10.91 9.11 15.23
N LEU A 99 -9.70 8.85 14.72
CA LEU A 99 -8.73 9.90 14.41
C LEU A 99 -9.23 10.84 13.31
N LEU A 100 -9.90 10.31 12.28
CA LEU A 100 -10.49 11.12 11.21
C LEU A 100 -11.64 12.00 11.74
N VAL A 101 -12.51 11.46 12.59
CA VAL A 101 -13.60 12.23 13.21
C VAL A 101 -13.04 13.33 14.10
N LEU A 102 -12.08 13.02 14.98
CA LEU A 102 -11.43 14.02 15.84
C LEU A 102 -10.69 15.08 15.01
N GLY A 103 -9.98 14.64 13.96
CA GLY A 103 -9.28 15.53 13.03
C GLY A 103 -10.25 16.45 12.28
N GLY A 104 -11.36 15.91 11.76
CA GLY A 104 -12.41 16.66 11.08
C GLY A 104 -13.08 17.69 11.98
N ILE A 105 -13.41 17.32 13.22
CA ILE A 105 -13.94 18.24 14.23
C ILE A 105 -12.93 19.34 14.55
N GLY A 106 -11.66 18.96 14.77
CA GLY A 106 -10.59 19.93 15.07
C GLY A 106 -10.35 20.91 13.93
N GLN A 107 -10.33 20.43 12.68
CA GLN A 107 -10.23 21.31 11.50
C GLN A 107 -11.42 22.26 11.39
N LEU A 108 -12.64 21.77 11.65
CA LEU A 108 -13.84 22.58 11.61
C LEU A 108 -13.83 23.65 12.71
N ALA A 109 -13.45 23.28 13.93
CA ALA A 109 -13.32 24.21 15.06
C ALA A 109 -12.30 25.31 14.78
N ASN A 110 -11.12 24.95 14.24
CA ASN A 110 -10.09 25.91 13.85
C ASN A 110 -10.58 26.87 12.74
N LEU A 111 -11.34 26.37 11.79
CA LEU A 111 -11.87 27.17 10.69
C LEU A 111 -12.94 28.15 11.18
N ILE A 112 -13.80 27.73 12.11
CA ILE A 112 -14.80 28.59 12.76
C ILE A 112 -14.11 29.69 13.57
N ALA A 113 -13.06 29.34 14.33
CA ALA A 113 -12.28 30.31 15.09
C ALA A 113 -11.56 31.33 14.16
N ALA A 114 -10.99 30.86 13.05
CA ALA A 114 -10.32 31.74 12.07
C ALA A 114 -11.29 32.73 11.39
N ARG A 115 -12.56 32.37 11.24
CA ARG A 115 -13.59 33.25 10.69
C ARG A 115 -13.78 34.54 11.47
N ALA A 116 -13.41 34.58 12.77
CA ALA A 116 -13.47 35.78 13.60
C ALA A 116 -12.44 36.84 13.15
N PHE A 117 -11.38 36.44 12.46
CA PHE A 117 -10.26 37.32 12.10
C PHE A 117 -10.15 37.55 10.58
N VAL A 118 -10.60 36.60 9.75
CA VAL A 118 -10.46 36.67 8.29
C VAL A 118 -11.71 36.10 7.63
N PRO A 119 -12.25 36.73 6.54
CA PRO A 119 -13.35 36.16 5.79
C PRO A 119 -12.92 34.86 5.10
N VAL A 120 -13.42 33.72 5.59
CA VAL A 120 -13.09 32.39 5.07
C VAL A 120 -14.11 32.02 3.99
N PRO A 121 -13.71 31.75 2.72
CA PRO A 121 -14.62 31.35 1.67
C PRO A 121 -15.24 29.96 1.97
N LEU A 122 -16.52 29.81 1.62
CA LEU A 122 -17.30 28.59 1.87
C LEU A 122 -16.65 27.30 1.33
N GLY A 123 -15.87 27.40 0.25
CA GLY A 123 -15.18 26.24 -0.34
C GLY A 123 -14.18 25.55 0.59
N ILE A 124 -13.61 26.25 1.57
CA ILE A 124 -12.63 25.68 2.50
C ILE A 124 -13.30 24.76 3.53
N TYR A 125 -14.59 24.96 3.83
CA TYR A 125 -15.36 24.09 4.74
C TYR A 125 -15.62 22.69 4.18
N VAL A 126 -15.54 22.52 2.84
CA VAL A 126 -15.78 21.24 2.17
C VAL A 126 -14.78 20.17 2.65
N VAL A 127 -13.51 20.52 2.84
CA VAL A 127 -12.47 19.57 3.22
C VAL A 127 -12.70 18.97 4.62
N PRO A 128 -12.91 19.78 5.70
CA PRO A 128 -13.19 19.23 7.02
C PRO A 128 -14.48 18.39 7.07
N VAL A 129 -15.50 18.80 6.32
CA VAL A 129 -16.77 18.06 6.24
C VAL A 129 -16.55 16.70 5.56
N LEU A 130 -15.79 16.66 4.46
CA LEU A 130 -15.43 15.39 3.79
C LEU A 130 -14.61 14.47 4.70
N VAL A 131 -13.65 15.00 5.43
CA VAL A 131 -12.84 14.23 6.39
C VAL A 131 -13.72 13.65 7.49
N LEU A 132 -14.65 14.45 8.02
CA LEU A 132 -15.58 14.01 9.05
C LEU A 132 -16.54 12.93 8.51
N ALA A 133 -17.09 13.13 7.33
CA ALA A 133 -17.97 12.14 6.67
C ALA A 133 -17.20 10.83 6.41
N ALA A 134 -15.95 10.91 5.93
CA ALA A 134 -15.11 9.74 5.74
C ALA A 134 -14.85 9.02 7.08
N GLY A 135 -14.49 9.74 8.15
CA GLY A 135 -14.30 9.14 9.48
C GLY A 135 -15.55 8.42 10.00
N VAL A 136 -16.71 9.02 9.83
CA VAL A 136 -17.99 8.40 10.18
C VAL A 136 -18.25 7.13 9.35
N THR A 137 -17.98 7.17 8.05
CA THR A 137 -18.16 6.01 7.16
C THR A 137 -17.23 4.86 7.57
N VAL A 138 -15.96 5.16 7.93
CA VAL A 138 -14.99 4.17 8.42
C VAL A 138 -15.50 3.48 9.70
N LEU A 139 -16.10 4.23 10.63
CA LEU A 139 -16.63 3.68 11.88
C LEU A 139 -17.84 2.76 11.67
N PHE A 140 -18.69 3.06 10.68
CA PHE A 140 -19.85 2.23 10.39
C PHE A 140 -19.52 0.97 9.58
N ASN A 141 -18.53 1.05 8.67
CA ASN A 141 -18.17 -0.04 7.78
C ASN A 141 -16.65 -0.19 7.67
N PRO A 142 -15.97 -0.70 8.72
CA PRO A 142 -14.50 -0.76 8.75
C PRO A 142 -13.90 -1.63 7.64
N PHE A 143 -14.50 -2.80 7.37
CA PHE A 143 -14.01 -3.72 6.34
C PHE A 143 -14.16 -3.14 4.93
N ALA A 144 -15.36 -2.68 4.57
CA ALA A 144 -15.58 -2.09 3.24
C ALA A 144 -14.68 -0.89 2.99
N THR A 145 -14.39 -0.10 4.03
CA THR A 145 -13.49 1.05 3.91
C THR A 145 -12.03 0.62 3.78
N ALA A 146 -11.60 -0.46 4.44
CA ALA A 146 -10.26 -1.02 4.30
C ALA A 146 -9.98 -1.55 2.89
N GLU A 147 -11.00 -1.96 2.16
CA GLU A 147 -10.91 -2.47 0.79
C GLU A 147 -10.76 -1.35 -0.25
N LEU A 148 -11.27 -0.13 0.02
CA LEU A 148 -11.29 0.98 -0.94
C LEU A 148 -9.92 1.31 -1.54
N PRO A 149 -8.81 1.42 -0.78
CA PRO A 149 -7.49 1.67 -1.35
C PRO A 149 -7.06 0.60 -2.35
N PHE A 150 -7.39 -0.66 -2.10
CA PHE A 150 -7.05 -1.78 -3.00
C PHE A 150 -7.87 -1.75 -4.27
N ILE A 151 -9.16 -1.38 -4.19
CA ILE A 151 -10.01 -1.18 -5.36
C ILE A 151 -9.47 -0.04 -6.23
N VAL A 152 -9.10 1.09 -5.63
CA VAL A 152 -8.52 2.24 -6.35
C VAL A 152 -7.19 1.86 -7.01
N LEU A 153 -6.31 1.14 -6.29
CA LEU A 153 -5.05 0.62 -6.84
C LEU A 153 -5.31 -0.36 -7.98
N GLY A 154 -6.29 -1.24 -7.84
CA GLY A 154 -6.68 -2.21 -8.87
C GLY A 154 -7.17 -1.52 -10.14
N ILE A 155 -8.07 -0.55 -10.02
CA ILE A 155 -8.56 0.24 -11.17
C ILE A 155 -7.40 1.00 -11.84
N SER A 156 -6.56 1.65 -11.06
CA SER A 156 -5.38 2.37 -11.57
C SER A 156 -4.41 1.44 -12.30
N SER A 157 -4.20 0.23 -11.78
CA SER A 157 -3.35 -0.79 -12.40
C SER A 157 -3.93 -1.29 -13.73
N ILE A 158 -5.24 -1.49 -13.81
CA ILE A 158 -5.93 -1.87 -15.05
C ILE A 158 -5.78 -0.77 -16.11
N VAL A 159 -6.03 0.49 -15.73
CA VAL A 159 -5.88 1.64 -16.64
C VAL A 159 -4.45 1.74 -17.14
N TYR A 160 -3.47 1.61 -16.24
CA TYR A 160 -2.05 1.60 -16.60
C TYR A 160 -1.71 0.48 -17.58
N ALA A 161 -2.14 -0.75 -17.30
CA ALA A 161 -1.88 -1.91 -18.14
C ALA A 161 -2.49 -1.76 -19.55
N LEU A 162 -3.72 -1.23 -19.63
CA LEU A 162 -4.38 -0.95 -20.91
C LEU A 162 -3.64 0.13 -21.72
N MET A 163 -3.24 1.22 -21.07
CA MET A 163 -2.46 2.29 -21.69
C MET A 163 -1.11 1.78 -22.22
N ASP A 164 -0.42 0.96 -21.44
CA ASP A 164 0.87 0.40 -21.81
C ASP A 164 0.73 -0.59 -22.97
N MET A 165 -0.33 -1.40 -22.96
CA MET A 165 -0.66 -2.32 -24.06
C MET A 165 -0.97 -1.57 -25.37
N VAL A 166 -1.75 -0.49 -25.31
CA VAL A 166 -2.04 0.37 -26.48
C VAL A 166 -0.75 1.01 -27.00
N ARG A 167 0.10 1.47 -26.09
CA ARG A 167 1.41 2.06 -26.42
C ARG A 167 2.29 1.05 -27.14
N LEU A 168 2.43 -0.17 -26.62
CA LEU A 168 3.22 -1.23 -27.24
C LEU A 168 2.72 -1.59 -28.63
N LEU A 169 1.40 -1.70 -28.83
CA LEU A 169 0.80 -1.97 -30.13
C LEU A 169 1.06 -0.85 -31.14
N ARG A 170 1.02 0.42 -30.70
CA ARG A 170 1.31 1.56 -31.58
C ARG A 170 2.78 1.64 -31.99
N PHE A 171 3.71 1.36 -31.07
CA PHE A 171 5.15 1.37 -31.39
C PHE A 171 5.55 0.19 -32.27
N HIS A 172 4.95 -0.97 -32.10
CA HIS A 172 5.21 -2.12 -32.98
C HIS A 172 4.82 -1.87 -34.43
N LYS A 173 3.77 -1.06 -34.67
CA LYS A 173 3.34 -0.67 -36.01
C LYS A 173 4.28 0.34 -36.67
N LYS A 174 5.01 1.14 -35.87
CA LYS A 174 5.93 2.16 -36.37
C LYS A 174 7.29 1.59 -36.74
N ASP A 175 7.80 0.59 -36.01
CA ASP A 175 9.08 -0.08 -36.34
C ASP A 175 9.02 -0.88 -37.64
N LYS A 176 7.85 -1.43 -38.01
CA LYS A 176 7.69 -2.09 -39.30
C LYS A 176 7.75 -1.14 -40.49
N ASN A 177 7.35 0.13 -40.30
CA ASN A 177 7.37 1.12 -41.38
C ASN A 177 8.74 1.81 -41.56
N VAL A 178 9.67 1.64 -40.62
CA VAL A 178 11.02 2.25 -40.70
C VAL A 178 12.03 1.29 -41.36
N GLN A 179 11.74 0.00 -41.42
CA GLN A 179 12.62 -0.99 -42.08
C GLN A 179 12.51 -1.00 -43.62
N ASP A 180 11.54 -0.29 -44.19
CA ASP A 180 11.36 -0.19 -45.66
C ASP A 180 12.07 1.03 -46.28
N VAL A 181 12.93 1.73 -45.54
CA VAL A 181 13.77 2.77 -46.11
C VAL A 181 15.04 2.08 -46.65
N THR A 182 15.06 1.85 -47.95
CA THR A 182 16.23 1.36 -48.70
C THR A 182 17.47 2.22 -48.37
N PRO A 183 18.65 1.58 -48.17
CA PRO A 183 19.88 2.34 -48.00
C PRO A 183 20.20 3.14 -49.28
N ILE A 184 20.41 4.43 -49.08
CA ILE A 184 20.92 5.32 -50.16
C ILE A 184 22.32 4.78 -50.52
N GLU A 185 22.46 4.25 -51.72
CA GLU A 185 23.78 3.93 -52.29
C GLU A 185 24.62 5.20 -52.33
N GLU A 186 25.68 5.23 -51.54
CA GLU A 186 26.75 6.23 -51.69
C GLU A 186 27.42 6.02 -53.04
N THR A 187 27.05 6.86 -54.00
CA THR A 187 27.81 6.99 -55.28
C THR A 187 29.18 7.50 -54.96
N LYS A 188 30.18 6.65 -55.02
CA LYS A 188 31.61 7.05 -55.05
C LYS A 188 31.90 7.68 -56.40
N GLU A 189 32.24 8.98 -56.42
CA GLU A 189 33.11 9.62 -57.38
C GLU A 189 34.47 9.92 -56.76
#